data_5ce50cbd56a0e81aecb45699842d45b4
#
_entry.id   5ce50cbd56a0e81aecb45699842d45b4
#
_cell.length_a   1.000
_cell.length_b   1.000
_cell.length_c   1.000
_cell.angle_alpha   90.00
_cell.angle_beta   90.00
_cell.angle_gamma   90.00
#
_symmetry.space_group_name_H-M   'P 1'
#
loop_
_entity.id
_entity.type
_entity.pdbx_description
1 polymer ?
#
loop_
_entity_poly.entity_id
_entity_poly.type
_entity_poly.pdbx_seq_one_letter_code
_entity_poly.pdbx_strand_id
1 'polypeptide(L)'
;MKIGIISFTAKGSRLCSRLANGLAGEMLECTGYVPERFRDGECENINIQCREQSLDQWTAAMFGDHRAMVFVGAAGIAVRAIAPFVRDKMEDPPVVVVDEAGRFVIPILSGHVGGANRL
;
A
#
# COMPACT_ATOMS: atom_id res chain seq x y z
N MET A 1 11.11 6.29 6.24
CA MET A 1 9.77 5.65 6.34
C MET A 1 9.67 4.52 5.32
N LYS A 2 9.17 3.38 5.75
CA LYS A 2 8.92 2.25 4.86
C LYS A 2 7.46 2.20 4.46
N ILE A 3 7.20 2.06 3.18
CA ILE A 3 5.85 2.08 2.61
C ILE A 3 5.63 0.83 1.77
N GLY A 4 4.53 0.12 2.03
CA GLY A 4 4.07 -0.97 1.19
C GLY A 4 2.86 -0.52 0.39
N ILE A 5 2.89 -0.71 -0.92
CA ILE A 5 1.78 -0.40 -1.82
C ILE A 5 1.27 -1.71 -2.39
N ILE A 6 -0.01 -1.96 -2.32
CA ILE A 6 -0.59 -3.21 -2.81
C ILE A 6 -1.69 -2.94 -3.83
N SER A 7 -1.73 -3.75 -4.87
CA SER A 7 -2.74 -3.66 -5.93
C SER A 7 -3.32 -5.03 -6.23
N PHE A 8 -4.47 -5.04 -6.92
CA PHE A 8 -5.24 -6.27 -7.16
C PHE A 8 -5.64 -6.46 -8.62
N THR A 9 -5.62 -5.40 -9.43
CA THR A 9 -6.05 -5.40 -10.82
C THR A 9 -4.93 -4.95 -11.73
N ALA A 10 -5.09 -5.16 -13.04
CA ALA A 10 -4.11 -4.70 -14.01
C ALA A 10 -3.95 -3.18 -13.97
N LYS A 11 -5.06 -2.46 -13.94
CA LYS A 11 -5.05 -0.99 -13.88
C LYS A 11 -4.42 -0.49 -12.60
N GLY A 12 -4.81 -1.08 -11.45
CA GLY A 12 -4.24 -0.74 -10.16
C GLY A 12 -2.75 -1.06 -10.08
N SER A 13 -2.32 -2.15 -10.72
CA SER A 13 -0.91 -2.54 -10.71
C SER A 13 -0.04 -1.56 -11.50
N ARG A 14 -0.55 -1.00 -12.58
CA ARG A 14 0.17 0.06 -13.31
C ARG A 14 0.34 1.30 -12.43
N LEU A 15 -0.71 1.70 -11.73
CA LEU A 15 -0.61 2.83 -10.80
C LEU A 15 0.33 2.51 -9.63
N CYS A 16 0.26 1.30 -9.09
CA CYS A 16 1.16 0.84 -8.03
C CYS A 16 2.62 0.98 -8.45
N SER A 17 2.95 0.56 -9.66
CA SER A 17 4.29 0.67 -10.21
C SER A 17 4.75 2.13 -10.28
N ARG A 18 3.90 3.01 -10.79
CA ARG A 18 4.22 4.44 -10.87
C ARG A 18 4.41 5.08 -9.49
N LEU A 19 3.56 4.71 -8.53
CA LEU A 19 3.67 5.23 -7.17
C LEU A 19 4.94 4.74 -6.49
N ALA A 20 5.27 3.47 -6.63
CA ALA A 20 6.48 2.91 -6.03
C ALA A 20 7.74 3.61 -6.56
N ASN A 21 7.80 3.85 -7.87
CA ASN A 21 8.91 4.57 -8.47
C ASN A 21 8.93 6.06 -8.08
N GLY A 22 7.77 6.70 -8.06
CA GLY A 22 7.67 8.13 -7.77
C GLY A 22 7.94 8.49 -6.31
N LEU A 23 7.60 7.59 -5.39
CA LEU A 23 7.79 7.83 -3.96
C LEU A 23 9.14 7.34 -3.44
N ALA A 24 9.80 6.46 -4.18
CA ALA A 24 11.10 5.94 -3.74
C ALA A 24 12.16 7.05 -3.71
N GLY A 25 12.96 7.09 -2.65
CA GLY A 25 13.99 8.10 -2.48
C GLY A 25 14.81 7.83 -1.23
N GLU A 26 15.65 8.78 -0.86
CA GLU A 26 16.57 8.61 0.29
C GLU A 26 15.83 8.43 1.62
N MET A 27 14.71 9.14 1.78
CA MET A 27 13.96 9.14 3.04
C MET A 27 12.77 8.18 3.02
N LEU A 28 12.42 7.65 1.86
CA LEU A 28 11.28 6.75 1.69
C LEU A 28 11.72 5.46 1.03
N GLU A 29 11.47 4.34 1.68
CA GLU A 29 11.66 3.01 1.11
C GLU A 29 10.29 2.49 0.70
N CYS A 30 10.05 2.41 -0.60
CA CYS A 30 8.74 2.12 -1.14
C CYS A 30 8.77 0.82 -1.95
N THR A 31 7.92 -0.13 -1.61
CA THR A 31 7.79 -1.40 -2.34
C THR A 31 6.36 -1.60 -2.79
N GLY A 32 6.17 -1.85 -4.08
CA GLY A 32 4.87 -2.18 -4.62
C GLY A 32 4.69 -3.69 -4.71
N TYR A 33 3.51 -4.18 -4.37
CA TYR A 33 3.16 -5.60 -4.40
C TYR A 33 2.01 -5.81 -5.37
N VAL A 34 2.26 -6.57 -6.43
CA VAL A 34 1.27 -6.81 -7.49
C VAL A 34 1.03 -8.30 -7.67
N PRO A 35 -0.16 -8.70 -8.17
CA PRO A 35 -0.37 -10.10 -8.55
C PRO A 35 0.64 -10.55 -9.62
N GLU A 36 1.08 -11.81 -9.56
CA GLU A 36 2.07 -12.36 -10.47
C GLU A 36 1.72 -12.10 -11.94
N ARG A 37 0.45 -12.31 -12.30
CA ARG A 37 0.01 -12.16 -13.70
C ARG A 37 0.14 -10.74 -14.24
N PHE A 38 0.33 -9.74 -13.36
CA PHE A 38 0.48 -8.34 -13.76
C PHE A 38 1.89 -7.82 -13.60
N ARG A 39 2.84 -8.67 -13.22
CA ARG A 39 4.23 -8.29 -13.04
C ARG A 39 5.01 -8.46 -14.35
N ASP A 40 4.70 -7.63 -15.32
CA ASP A 40 5.41 -7.60 -16.60
C ASP A 40 5.31 -6.19 -17.21
N GLY A 41 6.08 -5.93 -18.24
CA GLY A 41 6.06 -4.67 -18.97
C GLY A 41 6.14 -3.47 -18.05
N GLU A 42 5.08 -2.66 -18.00
CA GLU A 42 5.05 -1.43 -17.20
C GLU A 42 5.11 -1.65 -15.69
N CYS A 43 4.77 -2.85 -15.24
CA CYS A 43 4.75 -3.18 -13.83
C CYS A 43 6.04 -3.84 -13.34
N GLU A 44 7.00 -4.08 -14.21
CA GLU A 44 8.25 -4.72 -13.83
C GLU A 44 9.33 -3.67 -13.59
N ASN A 45 9.75 -3.51 -12.34
CA ASN A 45 10.85 -2.64 -11.97
C ASN A 45 11.41 -3.08 -10.61
N ILE A 46 12.52 -2.45 -10.19
CA ILE A 46 13.24 -2.85 -8.98
C ILE A 46 12.41 -2.68 -7.70
N ASN A 47 11.42 -1.80 -7.71
CA ASN A 47 10.61 -1.51 -6.53
C ASN A 47 9.31 -2.34 -6.48
N ILE A 48 9.14 -3.28 -7.39
CA ILE A 48 7.94 -4.10 -7.49
C ILE A 48 8.25 -5.56 -7.16
N GLN A 49 7.41 -6.16 -6.34
CA GLN A 49 7.48 -7.58 -6.01
C GLN A 49 6.14 -8.25 -6.28
N CYS A 50 6.17 -9.55 -6.55
CA CYS A 50 4.96 -10.35 -6.58
C CYS A 50 4.46 -10.57 -5.17
N ARG A 51 3.16 -10.43 -4.98
CA ARG A 51 2.55 -10.76 -3.70
C ARG A 51 2.31 -12.28 -3.65
N GLU A 52 3.10 -12.97 -2.85
CA GLU A 52 2.98 -14.42 -2.66
C GLU A 52 2.09 -14.77 -1.48
N GLN A 53 1.94 -13.87 -0.54
CA GLN A 53 1.13 -14.06 0.66
C GLN A 53 -0.34 -13.77 0.39
N SER A 54 -1.22 -14.34 1.24
CA SER A 54 -2.61 -13.89 1.27
C SER A 54 -2.68 -12.42 1.72
N LEU A 55 -3.79 -11.76 1.45
CA LEU A 55 -3.97 -10.38 1.89
C LEU A 55 -3.86 -10.26 3.41
N ASP A 56 -4.42 -11.21 4.16
CA ASP A 56 -4.33 -11.21 5.62
C ASP A 56 -2.88 -11.32 6.10
N GLN A 57 -2.11 -12.21 5.49
CA GLN A 57 -0.69 -12.38 5.85
C GLN A 57 0.14 -11.15 5.49
N TRP A 58 -0.12 -10.56 4.32
CA TRP A 58 0.57 -9.35 3.89
C TRP A 58 0.29 -8.20 4.85
N THR A 59 -0.98 -8.01 5.21
CA THR A 59 -1.39 -6.92 6.11
C THR A 59 -0.80 -7.12 7.50
N ALA A 60 -0.81 -8.36 8.02
CA ALA A 60 -0.19 -8.67 9.30
C ALA A 60 1.30 -8.33 9.29
N ALA A 61 2.01 -8.67 8.22
CA ALA A 61 3.43 -8.36 8.09
C ALA A 61 3.70 -6.86 8.06
N MET A 62 2.86 -6.10 7.34
CA MET A 62 3.00 -4.64 7.27
C MET A 62 2.76 -3.99 8.64
N PHE A 63 1.74 -4.44 9.38
CA PHE A 63 1.50 -3.95 10.74
C PHE A 63 2.63 -4.32 11.69
N GLY A 64 3.13 -5.58 11.60
CA GLY A 64 4.24 -6.04 12.42
C GLY A 64 5.52 -5.26 12.20
N ASP A 65 5.77 -4.87 10.95
CA ASP A 65 6.94 -4.08 10.56
C ASP A 65 6.71 -2.58 10.71
N HIS A 66 5.54 -2.19 11.12
CA HIS A 66 5.11 -0.79 11.28
C HIS A 66 5.31 0.01 9.99
N ARG A 67 4.96 -0.58 8.85
CA ARG A 67 5.06 0.07 7.55
C ARG A 67 3.78 0.82 7.22
N ALA A 68 3.92 2.01 6.66
CA ALA A 68 2.77 2.69 6.06
C ALA A 68 2.25 1.84 4.89
N MET A 69 0.93 1.83 4.69
CA MET A 69 0.29 1.04 3.66
C MET A 69 -0.50 1.91 2.70
N VAL A 70 -0.38 1.62 1.41
CA VAL A 70 -1.21 2.23 0.37
C VAL A 70 -1.95 1.09 -0.35
N PHE A 71 -3.27 1.10 -0.27
CA PHE A 71 -4.11 0.15 -1.00
C PHE A 71 -4.59 0.81 -2.28
N VAL A 72 -4.25 0.24 -3.41
CA VAL A 72 -4.70 0.74 -4.71
C VAL A 72 -5.93 -0.06 -5.14
N GLY A 73 -7.11 0.52 -4.97
CA GLY A 73 -8.36 -0.16 -5.26
C GLY A 73 -9.52 0.32 -4.41
N ALA A 74 -10.47 -0.56 -4.13
CA ALA A 74 -11.67 -0.23 -3.37
C ALA A 74 -11.37 -0.08 -1.88
N ALA A 75 -11.93 0.96 -1.27
CA ALA A 75 -11.75 1.24 0.16
C ALA A 75 -12.25 0.08 1.04
N GLY A 76 -13.31 -0.60 0.64
CA GLY A 76 -13.85 -1.73 1.39
C GLY A 76 -12.87 -2.87 1.58
N ILE A 77 -12.04 -3.13 0.57
CA ILE A 77 -11.00 -4.16 0.66
C ILE A 77 -9.98 -3.77 1.75
N ALA A 78 -9.55 -2.51 1.74
CA ALA A 78 -8.60 -2.01 2.73
C ALA A 78 -9.16 -2.06 4.14
N VAL A 79 -10.39 -1.59 4.33
CA VAL A 79 -11.03 -1.58 5.64
C VAL A 79 -11.12 -2.99 6.22
N ARG A 80 -11.55 -3.96 5.42
CA ARG A 80 -11.65 -5.35 5.87
C ARG A 80 -10.28 -5.95 6.16
N ALA A 81 -9.28 -5.61 5.35
CA ALA A 81 -7.93 -6.15 5.53
C ALA A 81 -7.30 -5.67 6.83
N ILE A 82 -7.46 -4.40 7.17
CA ILE A 82 -6.82 -3.83 8.37
C ILE A 82 -7.61 -4.05 9.65
N ALA A 83 -8.91 -4.28 9.57
CA ALA A 83 -9.78 -4.35 10.76
C ALA A 83 -9.25 -5.26 11.87
N PRO A 84 -8.75 -6.49 11.59
CA PRO A 84 -8.24 -7.35 12.65
C PRO A 84 -7.00 -6.82 13.37
N PHE A 85 -6.29 -5.88 12.78
CA PHE A 85 -4.98 -5.42 13.27
C PHE A 85 -5.01 -4.02 13.88
N VAL A 86 -6.11 -3.29 13.71
CA VAL A 86 -6.26 -1.93 14.25
C VAL A 86 -6.31 -1.98 15.78
N ARG A 87 -5.47 -1.23 16.45
CA ARG A 87 -5.38 -1.21 17.91
C ARG A 87 -5.43 0.17 18.50
N ASP A 88 -4.54 1.07 18.08
CA ASP A 88 -4.32 2.35 18.73
C ASP A 88 -3.90 3.39 17.70
N LYS A 89 -4.61 4.51 17.67
CA LYS A 89 -4.30 5.59 16.74
C LYS A 89 -2.88 6.16 16.91
N MET A 90 -2.26 5.95 18.06
CA MET A 90 -0.90 6.40 18.31
C MET A 90 0.16 5.44 17.81
N GLU A 91 -0.15 4.15 17.72
CA GLU A 91 0.80 3.10 17.39
C GLU A 91 0.59 2.51 16.00
N ASP A 92 -0.65 2.54 15.50
CA ASP A 92 -0.94 1.93 14.21
C ASP A 92 -0.25 2.68 13.07
N PRO A 93 0.25 1.96 12.05
CA PRO A 93 0.85 2.63 10.90
C PRO A 93 -0.20 3.38 10.08
N PRO A 94 0.22 4.40 9.32
CA PRO A 94 -0.71 5.09 8.42
C PRO A 94 -1.21 4.16 7.31
N VAL A 95 -2.50 4.27 6.99
CA VAL A 95 -3.12 3.50 5.90
C VAL A 95 -3.89 4.45 5.00
N VAL A 96 -3.60 4.39 3.72
CA VAL A 96 -4.19 5.24 2.69
C VAL A 96 -4.77 4.37 1.59
N VAL A 97 -5.90 4.78 1.04
CA VAL A 97 -6.52 4.15 -0.12
C VAL A 97 -6.43 5.11 -1.31
N VAL A 98 -5.98 4.60 -2.44
CA VAL A 98 -5.92 5.35 -3.70
C VAL A 98 -6.78 4.61 -4.72
N ASP A 99 -7.66 5.32 -5.42
CA ASP A 99 -8.44 4.67 -6.48
C ASP A 99 -7.54 4.33 -7.68
N GLU A 100 -7.96 3.36 -8.48
CA GLU A 100 -7.13 2.85 -9.59
C GLU A 100 -6.79 3.90 -10.65
N ALA A 101 -7.60 4.95 -10.76
CA ALA A 101 -7.33 6.06 -11.67
C ALA A 101 -6.40 7.10 -11.07
N GLY A 102 -6.09 6.99 -9.77
CA GLY A 102 -5.22 7.94 -9.09
C GLY A 102 -5.86 9.29 -8.80
N ARG A 103 -7.19 9.40 -8.88
CA ARG A 103 -7.88 10.66 -8.70
C ARG A 103 -8.21 10.99 -7.25
N PHE A 104 -8.37 9.98 -6.40
CA PHE A 104 -8.75 10.16 -5.01
C PHE A 104 -7.76 9.45 -4.10
N VAL A 105 -7.36 10.14 -3.03
CA VAL A 105 -6.49 9.62 -1.99
C VAL A 105 -7.22 9.78 -0.67
N ILE A 106 -7.51 8.67 0.00
CA ILE A 106 -8.32 8.66 1.22
C ILE A 106 -7.50 8.10 2.37
N PRO A 107 -7.07 8.93 3.33
CA PRO A 107 -6.44 8.41 4.54
C PRO A 107 -7.52 7.78 5.43
N ILE A 108 -7.32 6.53 5.83
CA ILE A 108 -8.30 5.79 6.62
C ILE A 108 -7.80 5.40 8.00
N LEU A 109 -6.50 5.53 8.26
CA LEU A 109 -5.92 5.20 9.56
C LEU A 109 -4.71 6.07 9.82
N SER A 110 -4.58 6.57 11.06
CA SER A 110 -3.44 7.37 11.51
C SER A 110 -3.22 8.66 10.71
N GLY A 111 -4.31 9.27 10.25
CA GLY A 111 -4.25 10.46 9.40
C GLY A 111 -3.54 11.65 10.03
N HIS A 112 -3.75 11.90 11.32
CA HIS A 112 -3.09 12.99 12.04
C HIS A 112 -1.81 12.55 12.72
N VAL A 113 -1.87 11.47 13.48
CA VAL A 113 -0.78 11.04 14.34
C VAL A 113 0.26 10.28 13.56
N GLY A 114 -0.15 9.35 12.71
CA GLY A 114 0.74 8.53 11.91
C GLY A 114 1.25 9.17 10.64
N GLY A 115 0.71 10.34 10.26
CA GLY A 115 1.16 11.07 9.09
C GLY A 115 0.58 10.60 7.77
N ALA A 116 -0.57 9.89 7.77
CA ALA A 116 -1.21 9.40 6.55
C ALA A 116 -1.56 10.53 5.58
N ASN A 117 -1.94 11.69 6.09
CA ASN A 117 -2.26 12.85 5.26
C ASN A 117 -1.06 13.40 4.48
N ARG A 118 0.15 13.04 4.88
CA ARG A 118 1.38 13.46 4.21
C ARG A 118 1.84 12.47 3.16
N LEU A 119 1.23 11.30 3.17
CA LEU A 119 1.55 10.25 2.23
C LEU A 119 0.95 10.54 0.85
#